data_5e2d72014df85fbc09141479f58d2f8c
#
_entry.id   5e2d72014df85fbc09141479f58d2f8c
#
_cell.length_a   1.000
_cell.length_b   1.000
_cell.length_c   1.000
_cell.angle_alpha   90.00
_cell.angle_beta   90.00
_cell.angle_gamma   90.00
#
_symmetry.space_group_name_H-M   'P 1'
#
loop_
_entity.id
_entity.type
_entity.pdbx_description
1 polymer ?
#
loop_
_entity_poly.entity_id
_entity_poly.type
_entity_poly.pdbx_seq_one_letter_code
_entity_poly.pdbx_strand_id
1 'polypeptide(L)'
;MTLRTPEERFAGLPDFAYAPQYCDVDVDDGGSLRMAWIEAGPPDAEPVLMLHGEPTWSFLYRRMIPILTAAGHRVICPDLVGFGRSDKPTRPADHTYARHVEWMRALVFDALDLRNVTLVAQDWGGLIGLRLAAEHPERFARLVVANTGLPTGDFPMPEVWWQFRNTIQSEPAITVSDFVQWGSARPVSDA
;
A
#
# COMPACT_ATOMS: atom_id res chain seq x y z
N MET A 1 -12.00 -3.87 -17.26
CA MET A 1 -12.44 -2.49 -16.94
C MET A 1 -11.67 -2.05 -15.72
N THR A 2 -11.18 -0.81 -15.73
CA THR A 2 -10.39 -0.23 -14.61
C THR A 2 -11.03 1.11 -14.24
N LEU A 3 -11.20 1.35 -12.94
CA LEU A 3 -11.70 2.61 -12.40
C LEU A 3 -10.54 3.48 -11.90
N ARG A 4 -10.78 4.78 -11.84
CA ARG A 4 -9.90 5.78 -11.22
C ARG A 4 -10.71 6.66 -10.30
N THR A 5 -10.19 6.94 -9.12
CA THR A 5 -10.79 7.94 -8.24
C THR A 5 -10.58 9.32 -8.86
N PRO A 6 -11.63 10.14 -9.01
CA PRO A 6 -11.51 11.49 -9.55
C PRO A 6 -10.58 12.36 -8.70
N GLU A 7 -9.76 13.21 -9.34
CA GLU A 7 -8.73 14.02 -8.66
C GLU A 7 -9.31 14.99 -7.61
N GLU A 8 -10.53 15.50 -7.84
CA GLU A 8 -11.22 16.37 -6.88
C GLU A 8 -11.46 15.71 -5.50
N ARG A 9 -11.45 14.37 -5.44
CA ARG A 9 -11.56 13.63 -4.18
C ARG A 9 -10.31 13.71 -3.30
N PHE A 10 -9.20 14.15 -3.88
CA PHE A 10 -7.93 14.32 -3.19
C PHE A 10 -7.63 15.79 -2.85
N ALA A 11 -8.55 16.71 -3.16
CA ALA A 11 -8.38 18.13 -2.87
C ALA A 11 -8.63 18.44 -1.39
N GLY A 12 -7.83 19.35 -0.83
CA GLY A 12 -8.05 19.88 0.53
C GLY A 12 -7.81 18.88 1.67
N LEU A 13 -7.09 17.81 1.43
CA LEU A 13 -6.77 16.83 2.47
C LEU A 13 -5.85 17.44 3.55
N PRO A 14 -6.17 17.27 4.85
CA PRO A 14 -5.38 17.83 5.93
C PRO A 14 -3.99 17.20 6.00
N ASP A 15 -2.95 18.03 6.16
CA ASP A 15 -1.55 17.60 6.31
C ASP A 15 -1.03 16.77 5.12
N PHE A 16 -1.63 16.91 3.91
CA PHE A 16 -1.28 16.06 2.75
C PHE A 16 -1.20 16.85 1.44
N ALA A 17 -0.32 17.83 1.39
CA ALA A 17 -0.10 18.68 0.22
C ALA A 17 1.01 18.12 -0.71
N TYR A 18 1.05 16.80 -0.92
CA TYR A 18 2.05 16.14 -1.77
C TYR A 18 1.50 15.92 -3.17
N ALA A 19 2.27 16.31 -4.18
CA ALA A 19 1.95 16.01 -5.56
C ALA A 19 2.20 14.51 -5.84
N PRO A 20 1.23 13.78 -6.43
CA PRO A 20 1.44 12.40 -6.81
C PRO A 20 2.34 12.28 -8.03
N GLN A 21 3.11 11.21 -8.09
CA GLN A 21 3.81 10.74 -9.27
C GLN A 21 3.13 9.47 -9.78
N TYR A 22 3.34 9.14 -11.05
CA TYR A 22 2.67 8.02 -11.71
C TYR A 22 3.63 7.27 -12.63
N CYS A 23 3.48 5.95 -12.69
CA CYS A 23 4.01 5.13 -13.77
C CYS A 23 3.00 4.05 -14.14
N ASP A 24 3.15 3.51 -15.33
CA ASP A 24 2.43 2.32 -15.74
C ASP A 24 3.25 1.07 -15.42
N VAL A 25 2.60 0.08 -14.83
CA VAL A 25 3.17 -1.25 -14.60
C VAL A 25 2.43 -2.26 -15.48
N ASP A 26 3.18 -3.15 -16.10
CA ASP A 26 2.61 -4.17 -16.98
C ASP A 26 1.78 -5.20 -16.20
N VAL A 27 0.78 -5.75 -16.86
CA VAL A 27 -0.02 -6.87 -16.35
C VAL A 27 0.04 -8.05 -17.31
N ASP A 28 -0.09 -9.27 -16.78
CA ASP A 28 0.12 -10.53 -17.49
C ASP A 28 -0.71 -10.71 -18.78
N ASP A 29 -1.81 -9.99 -18.93
CA ASP A 29 -2.72 -10.06 -20.08
C ASP A 29 -2.42 -9.02 -21.19
N GLY A 30 -1.24 -8.39 -21.13
CA GLY A 30 -0.77 -7.43 -22.14
C GLY A 30 -1.34 -6.02 -22.01
N GLY A 31 -1.94 -5.70 -20.87
CA GLY A 31 -2.34 -4.35 -20.49
C GLY A 31 -1.34 -3.69 -19.54
N SER A 32 -1.68 -2.49 -19.05
CA SER A 32 -0.96 -1.82 -17.99
C SER A 32 -1.92 -1.24 -16.94
N LEU A 33 -1.42 -1.04 -15.73
CA LEU A 33 -2.10 -0.33 -14.65
C LEU A 33 -1.25 0.85 -14.22
N ARG A 34 -1.89 2.01 -14.08
CA ARG A 34 -1.24 3.18 -13.53
C ARG A 34 -1.12 3.05 -12.01
N MET A 35 0.09 3.06 -11.51
CA MET A 35 0.37 3.18 -10.08
C MET A 35 0.79 4.59 -9.71
N ALA A 36 0.30 5.04 -8.56
CA ALA A 36 0.62 6.34 -7.98
C ALA A 36 1.54 6.18 -6.77
N TRP A 37 2.41 7.17 -6.52
CA TRP A 37 3.14 7.29 -5.26
C TRP A 37 3.36 8.76 -4.90
N ILE A 38 3.59 8.99 -3.62
CA ILE A 38 4.10 10.25 -3.10
C ILE A 38 5.60 10.10 -2.88
N GLU A 39 6.35 11.10 -3.29
CA GLU A 39 7.78 11.20 -3.03
C GLU A 39 8.11 12.54 -2.36
N ALA A 40 8.93 12.49 -1.32
CA ALA A 40 9.34 13.68 -0.57
C ALA A 40 10.74 13.49 0.01
N GLY A 41 11.44 14.61 0.24
CA GLY A 41 12.80 14.64 0.77
C GLY A 41 13.87 14.69 -0.32
N PRO A 42 15.17 14.63 0.04
CA PRO A 42 16.26 14.72 -0.92
C PRO A 42 16.27 13.49 -1.87
N PRO A 43 16.31 13.70 -3.19
CA PRO A 43 16.19 12.60 -4.16
C PRO A 43 17.35 11.59 -4.11
N ASP A 44 18.52 12.03 -3.68
CA ASP A 44 19.74 11.20 -3.60
C ASP A 44 19.92 10.52 -2.25
N ALA A 45 19.01 10.72 -1.28
CA ALA A 45 19.08 10.09 0.02
C ALA A 45 18.61 8.63 -0.03
N GLU A 46 19.02 7.85 0.99
CA GLU A 46 18.54 6.48 1.16
C GLU A 46 17.01 6.42 1.26
N PRO A 47 16.35 5.57 0.45
CA PRO A 47 14.90 5.54 0.39
C PRO A 47 14.26 4.85 1.61
N VAL A 48 13.22 5.48 2.13
CA VAL A 48 12.26 4.89 3.06
C VAL A 48 10.98 4.59 2.27
N LEU A 49 10.76 3.32 1.95
CA LEU A 49 9.56 2.84 1.28
C LEU A 49 8.48 2.55 2.32
N MET A 50 7.33 3.21 2.21
CA MET A 50 6.25 3.10 3.18
C MET A 50 5.02 2.45 2.54
N LEU A 51 4.75 1.19 2.88
CA LEU A 51 3.65 0.39 2.31
C LEU A 51 2.46 0.33 3.26
N HIS A 52 1.36 0.91 2.83
CA HIS A 52 0.08 0.88 3.54
C HIS A 52 -0.64 -0.46 3.35
N GLY A 53 -1.72 -0.65 4.09
CA GLY A 53 -2.63 -1.78 3.96
C GLY A 53 -4.08 -1.37 3.69
N GLU A 54 -4.99 -2.31 3.87
CA GLU A 54 -6.42 -2.09 3.70
C GLU A 54 -7.04 -1.54 4.99
N PRO A 55 -7.97 -0.58 4.91
CA PRO A 55 -8.52 0.10 3.74
C PRO A 55 -7.86 1.45 3.46
N THR A 56 -6.58 1.61 3.77
CA THR A 56 -5.85 2.88 3.71
C THR A 56 -5.18 3.11 2.34
N TRP A 57 -4.40 4.17 2.24
CA TRP A 57 -3.57 4.56 1.11
C TRP A 57 -2.41 5.44 1.61
N SER A 58 -1.58 6.01 0.78
CA SER A 58 -0.41 6.80 1.17
C SER A 58 -0.71 7.92 2.18
N PHE A 59 -1.94 8.40 2.26
CA PHE A 59 -2.42 9.35 3.26
C PHE A 59 -2.23 8.89 4.72
N LEU A 60 -2.17 7.57 4.95
CA LEU A 60 -1.84 6.99 6.27
C LEU A 60 -0.58 7.63 6.85
N TYR A 61 0.41 7.84 6.01
CA TYR A 61 1.76 8.26 6.41
C TYR A 61 1.96 9.77 6.44
N ARG A 62 0.92 10.61 6.17
CA ARG A 62 1.01 12.06 6.07
C ARG A 62 1.76 12.74 7.21
N ARG A 63 1.66 12.21 8.43
CA ARG A 63 2.32 12.75 9.63
C ARG A 63 3.73 12.18 9.85
N MET A 64 4.06 11.06 9.24
CA MET A 64 5.40 10.47 9.30
C MET A 64 6.33 11.05 8.24
N ILE A 65 5.80 11.36 7.06
CA ILE A 65 6.57 11.93 5.93
C ILE A 65 7.39 13.15 6.37
N PRO A 66 6.82 14.21 6.99
CA PRO A 66 7.60 15.40 7.35
C PRO A 66 8.68 15.12 8.40
N ILE A 67 8.48 14.15 9.28
CA ILE A 67 9.47 13.76 10.31
C ILE A 67 10.67 13.10 9.63
N LEU A 68 10.42 12.18 8.72
CA LEU A 68 11.47 11.44 8.02
C LEU A 68 12.24 12.33 7.04
N THR A 69 11.54 13.20 6.33
CA THR A 69 12.20 14.15 5.41
C THR A 69 13.01 15.21 6.15
N ALA A 70 12.56 15.68 7.32
CA ALA A 70 13.33 16.56 8.19
C ALA A 70 14.60 15.87 8.74
N ALA A 71 14.59 14.54 8.88
CA ALA A 71 15.76 13.74 9.24
C ALA A 71 16.68 13.43 8.04
N GLY A 72 16.37 13.94 6.85
CA GLY A 72 17.19 13.79 5.65
C GLY A 72 16.93 12.54 4.82
N HIS A 73 15.82 11.83 5.06
CA HIS A 73 15.46 10.65 4.28
C HIS A 73 14.63 11.00 3.03
N ARG A 74 14.82 10.22 1.97
CA ARG A 74 13.92 10.17 0.81
C ARG A 74 12.76 9.25 1.13
N VAL A 75 11.54 9.76 1.17
CA VAL A 75 10.34 8.99 1.51
C VAL A 75 9.55 8.70 0.25
N ILE A 76 9.15 7.45 0.06
CA ILE A 76 8.35 6.96 -1.06
C ILE A 76 7.15 6.21 -0.50
N CYS A 77 5.94 6.72 -0.79
CA CYS A 77 4.69 6.16 -0.32
C CYS A 77 3.80 5.79 -1.52
N PRO A 78 3.87 4.57 -2.05
CA PRO A 78 2.96 4.11 -3.10
C PRO A 78 1.53 3.95 -2.60
N ASP A 79 0.57 4.17 -3.52
CA ASP A 79 -0.78 3.66 -3.38
C ASP A 79 -0.85 2.27 -4.03
N LEU A 80 -1.22 1.24 -3.29
CA LEU A 80 -1.42 -0.09 -3.84
C LEU A 80 -2.49 -0.07 -4.93
N VAL A 81 -2.36 -0.95 -5.94
CA VAL A 81 -3.43 -1.14 -6.93
C VAL A 81 -4.74 -1.45 -6.22
N GLY A 82 -5.82 -0.78 -6.61
CA GLY A 82 -7.10 -0.82 -5.91
C GLY A 82 -7.34 0.34 -4.93
N PHE A 83 -6.29 1.07 -4.54
CA PHE A 83 -6.35 2.10 -3.50
C PHE A 83 -5.90 3.49 -4.00
N GLY A 84 -6.25 4.51 -3.23
CA GLY A 84 -5.82 5.88 -3.44
C GLY A 84 -5.95 6.36 -4.88
N ARG A 85 -4.86 6.87 -5.43
CA ARG A 85 -4.77 7.37 -6.81
C ARG A 85 -4.37 6.31 -7.85
N SER A 86 -3.99 5.11 -7.42
CA SER A 86 -3.70 3.99 -8.31
C SER A 86 -4.94 3.45 -9.00
N ASP A 87 -4.77 2.80 -10.13
CA ASP A 87 -5.82 2.15 -10.88
C ASP A 87 -6.52 1.05 -10.08
N LYS A 88 -7.81 0.84 -10.36
CA LYS A 88 -8.68 -0.08 -9.63
C LYS A 88 -9.33 -1.06 -10.61
N PRO A 89 -8.70 -2.22 -10.87
CA PRO A 89 -9.35 -3.31 -11.60
C PRO A 89 -10.69 -3.67 -10.94
N THR A 90 -11.74 -3.87 -11.76
CA THR A 90 -13.09 -4.06 -11.23
C THR A 90 -13.47 -5.51 -10.97
N ARG A 91 -12.67 -6.47 -11.44
CA ARG A 91 -12.95 -7.89 -11.21
C ARG A 91 -12.21 -8.35 -9.94
N PRO A 92 -12.91 -8.96 -8.97
CA PRO A 92 -12.26 -9.48 -7.76
C PRO A 92 -11.10 -10.46 -8.06
N ALA A 93 -11.21 -11.24 -9.14
CA ALA A 93 -10.18 -12.18 -9.57
C ALA A 93 -8.87 -11.50 -10.02
N ASP A 94 -8.89 -10.20 -10.31
CA ASP A 94 -7.68 -9.45 -10.67
C ASP A 94 -6.84 -9.09 -9.42
N HIS A 95 -7.45 -9.10 -8.23
CA HIS A 95 -6.79 -8.77 -6.97
C HIS A 95 -6.29 -10.04 -6.26
N THR A 96 -5.18 -10.59 -6.72
CA THR A 96 -4.51 -11.70 -6.03
C THR A 96 -3.27 -11.20 -5.29
N TYR A 97 -2.89 -11.90 -4.21
CA TYR A 97 -1.67 -11.58 -3.48
C TYR A 97 -0.44 -11.56 -4.39
N ALA A 98 -0.31 -12.57 -5.26
CA ALA A 98 0.81 -12.66 -6.19
C ALA A 98 0.89 -11.46 -7.14
N ARG A 99 -0.24 -11.00 -7.68
CA ARG A 99 -0.29 -9.81 -8.53
C ARG A 99 0.07 -8.53 -7.78
N HIS A 100 -0.40 -8.36 -6.55
CA HIS A 100 -0.02 -7.20 -5.73
C HIS A 100 1.48 -7.17 -5.45
N VAL A 101 2.10 -8.31 -5.21
CA VAL A 101 3.56 -8.42 -5.07
C VAL A 101 4.25 -8.02 -6.36
N GLU A 102 3.81 -8.54 -7.51
CA GLU A 102 4.42 -8.26 -8.80
C GLU A 102 4.28 -6.79 -9.22
N TRP A 103 3.09 -6.19 -9.06
CA TRP A 103 2.90 -4.77 -9.34
C TRP A 103 3.79 -3.87 -8.48
N MET A 104 3.90 -4.21 -7.19
CA MET A 104 4.79 -3.46 -6.30
C MET A 104 6.26 -3.69 -6.65
N ARG A 105 6.66 -4.92 -7.02
CA ARG A 105 7.99 -5.23 -7.52
C ARG A 105 8.34 -4.37 -8.73
N ALA A 106 7.43 -4.32 -9.72
CA ALA A 106 7.61 -3.54 -10.94
C ALA A 106 7.79 -2.04 -10.63
N LEU A 107 6.97 -1.48 -9.74
CA LEU A 107 7.13 -0.09 -9.31
C LEU A 107 8.49 0.12 -8.62
N VAL A 108 8.79 -0.68 -7.59
CA VAL A 108 9.93 -0.42 -6.69
C VAL A 108 11.27 -0.71 -7.35
N PHE A 109 11.35 -1.77 -8.17
CA PHE A 109 12.63 -2.20 -8.73
C PHE A 109 12.80 -1.86 -10.20
N ASP A 110 11.74 -1.95 -11.01
CA ASP A 110 11.89 -1.69 -12.45
C ASP A 110 11.69 -0.21 -12.78
N ALA A 111 10.68 0.44 -12.21
CA ALA A 111 10.40 1.86 -12.49
C ALA A 111 11.27 2.81 -11.66
N LEU A 112 11.46 2.54 -10.36
CA LEU A 112 12.19 3.42 -9.43
C LEU A 112 13.62 2.96 -9.13
N ASP A 113 14.01 1.75 -9.49
CA ASP A 113 15.30 1.07 -9.18
C ASP A 113 15.77 1.32 -7.74
N LEU A 114 14.89 1.18 -6.76
CA LEU A 114 15.22 1.44 -5.36
C LEU A 114 16.23 0.40 -4.85
N ARG A 115 17.23 0.90 -4.12
CA ARG A 115 18.29 0.13 -3.49
C ARG A 115 18.53 0.63 -2.08
N ASN A 116 19.09 -0.20 -1.24
CA ASN A 116 19.38 0.12 0.18
C ASN A 116 18.13 0.59 0.94
N VAL A 117 16.98 -0.02 0.63
CA VAL A 117 15.66 0.39 1.08
C VAL A 117 15.48 0.15 2.58
N THR A 118 15.02 1.16 3.30
CA THR A 118 14.37 0.96 4.59
C THR A 118 12.88 0.78 4.33
N LEU A 119 12.36 -0.43 4.52
CA LEU A 119 10.93 -0.72 4.42
C LEU A 119 10.23 -0.35 5.73
N VAL A 120 9.16 0.44 5.63
CA VAL A 120 8.18 0.66 6.70
C VAL A 120 6.84 0.12 6.19
N ALA A 121 6.30 -0.90 6.84
CA ALA A 121 5.15 -1.61 6.32
C ALA A 121 4.14 -1.98 7.40
N GLN A 122 2.87 -1.92 7.05
CA GLN A 122 1.74 -2.20 7.92
C GLN A 122 0.67 -2.99 7.15
N ASP A 123 0.00 -3.93 7.83
CA ASP A 123 -1.12 -4.72 7.30
C ASP A 123 -0.75 -5.45 5.98
N TRP A 124 -1.52 -5.31 4.90
CA TRP A 124 -1.20 -5.86 3.57
C TRP A 124 0.11 -5.34 2.99
N GLY A 125 0.47 -4.09 3.29
CA GLY A 125 1.78 -3.57 2.93
C GLY A 125 2.92 -4.37 3.55
N GLY A 126 2.71 -4.92 4.75
CA GLY A 126 3.65 -5.84 5.39
C GLY A 126 3.76 -7.17 4.67
N LEU A 127 2.63 -7.79 4.33
CA LEU A 127 2.63 -9.06 3.58
C LEU A 127 3.36 -8.92 2.23
N ILE A 128 3.06 -7.84 1.49
CA ILE A 128 3.68 -7.56 0.20
C ILE A 128 5.17 -7.21 0.37
N GLY A 129 5.48 -6.27 1.27
CA GLY A 129 6.83 -5.75 1.45
C GLY A 129 7.81 -6.78 2.01
N LEU A 130 7.38 -7.63 2.96
CA LEU A 130 8.20 -8.72 3.49
C LEU A 130 8.47 -9.78 2.43
N ARG A 131 7.53 -10.05 1.53
CA ARG A 131 7.72 -10.94 0.40
C ARG A 131 8.79 -10.39 -0.55
N LEU A 132 8.70 -9.11 -0.90
CA LEU A 132 9.72 -8.44 -1.72
C LEU A 132 11.10 -8.49 -1.05
N ALA A 133 11.17 -8.26 0.27
CA ALA A 133 12.43 -8.30 1.00
C ALA A 133 13.02 -9.73 1.07
N ALA A 134 12.19 -10.75 1.14
CA ALA A 134 12.64 -12.13 1.13
C ALA A 134 13.13 -12.59 -0.25
N GLU A 135 12.49 -12.14 -1.32
CA GLU A 135 12.85 -12.49 -2.70
C GLU A 135 14.02 -11.66 -3.25
N HIS A 136 14.24 -10.44 -2.71
CA HIS A 136 15.28 -9.50 -3.14
C HIS A 136 16.03 -8.89 -1.94
N PRO A 137 16.66 -9.73 -1.07
CA PRO A 137 17.28 -9.24 0.17
C PRO A 137 18.37 -8.20 -0.05
N GLU A 138 19.04 -8.25 -1.21
CA GLU A 138 20.10 -7.31 -1.59
C GLU A 138 19.58 -5.87 -1.83
N ARG A 139 18.27 -5.70 -1.98
CA ARG A 139 17.64 -4.39 -2.18
C ARG A 139 17.30 -3.67 -0.88
N PHE A 140 17.24 -4.40 0.24
CA PHE A 140 16.77 -3.89 1.52
C PHE A 140 17.88 -3.80 2.56
N ALA A 141 17.94 -2.66 3.24
CA ALA A 141 18.87 -2.43 4.34
C ALA A 141 18.22 -2.67 5.71
N ARG A 142 16.94 -2.29 5.87
CA ARG A 142 16.22 -2.35 7.15
C ARG A 142 14.74 -2.64 6.93
N LEU A 143 14.13 -3.30 7.91
CA LEU A 143 12.69 -3.59 7.95
C LEU A 143 12.08 -3.03 9.23
N VAL A 144 11.04 -2.22 9.09
CA VAL A 144 10.20 -1.72 10.19
C VAL A 144 8.78 -2.20 9.91
N VAL A 145 8.28 -3.08 10.76
CA VAL A 145 7.01 -3.80 10.54
C VAL A 145 6.06 -3.53 11.70
N ALA A 146 4.84 -3.16 11.37
CA ALA A 146 3.81 -2.85 12.36
C ALA A 146 2.47 -3.49 11.97
N ASN A 147 1.78 -4.11 12.93
CA ASN A 147 0.42 -4.63 12.76
C ASN A 147 0.22 -5.42 11.45
N THR A 148 1.11 -6.38 11.19
CA THR A 148 1.05 -7.28 10.03
C THR A 148 1.35 -8.70 10.45
N GLY A 149 1.09 -9.66 9.56
CA GLY A 149 1.42 -11.06 9.73
C GLY A 149 2.53 -11.51 8.80
N LEU A 150 3.12 -12.65 9.11
CA LEU A 150 4.02 -13.37 8.22
C LEU A 150 3.59 -14.85 8.22
N PRO A 151 2.52 -15.20 7.46
CA PRO A 151 2.07 -16.57 7.37
C PRO A 151 3.10 -17.41 6.60
N THR A 152 3.66 -18.42 7.26
CA THR A 152 4.64 -19.34 6.66
C THR A 152 3.97 -20.52 5.96
N GLY A 153 2.67 -20.73 6.24
CA GLY A 153 1.94 -21.91 5.75
C GLY A 153 2.07 -23.15 6.64
N ASP A 154 2.87 -23.10 7.70
CA ASP A 154 3.08 -24.23 8.62
C ASP A 154 1.87 -24.51 9.50
N PHE A 155 1.04 -23.50 9.72
CA PHE A 155 -0.16 -23.58 10.55
C PHE A 155 -1.41 -23.14 9.77
N PRO A 156 -2.56 -23.78 10.01
CA PRO A 156 -3.81 -23.34 9.40
C PRO A 156 -4.18 -21.94 9.91
N MET A 157 -4.83 -21.16 9.05
CA MET A 157 -5.36 -19.85 9.47
C MET A 157 -6.41 -20.05 10.56
N PRO A 158 -6.42 -19.16 11.60
CA PRO A 158 -7.40 -19.26 12.69
C PRO A 158 -8.84 -19.11 12.19
N GLU A 159 -9.78 -19.71 12.90
CA GLU A 159 -11.22 -19.68 12.54
C GLU A 159 -11.75 -18.24 12.38
N VAL A 160 -11.30 -17.31 13.22
CA VAL A 160 -11.68 -15.89 13.11
C VAL A 160 -11.29 -15.27 11.78
N TRP A 161 -10.18 -15.70 11.17
CA TRP A 161 -9.76 -15.24 9.85
C TRP A 161 -10.70 -15.74 8.74
N TRP A 162 -11.15 -17.00 8.83
CA TRP A 162 -12.11 -17.55 7.88
C TRP A 162 -13.48 -16.89 8.00
N GLN A 163 -13.93 -16.60 9.21
CA GLN A 163 -15.16 -15.86 9.46
C GLN A 163 -15.08 -14.45 8.86
N PHE A 164 -14.01 -13.73 9.13
CA PHE A 164 -13.74 -12.41 8.54
C PHE A 164 -13.76 -12.46 7.02
N ARG A 165 -12.98 -13.36 6.41
CA ARG A 165 -12.93 -13.53 4.96
C ARG A 165 -14.30 -13.80 4.36
N ASN A 166 -15.04 -14.72 4.93
CA ASN A 166 -16.38 -15.09 4.45
C ASN A 166 -17.33 -13.90 4.53
N THR A 167 -17.29 -13.13 5.63
CA THR A 167 -18.09 -11.90 5.78
C THR A 167 -17.77 -10.90 4.68
N ILE A 168 -16.49 -10.59 4.48
CA ILE A 168 -16.05 -9.65 3.42
C ILE A 168 -16.47 -10.12 2.02
N GLN A 169 -16.38 -11.42 1.74
CA GLN A 169 -16.74 -11.97 0.44
C GLN A 169 -18.26 -12.03 0.19
N SER A 170 -19.07 -12.11 1.24
CA SER A 170 -20.53 -12.17 1.12
C SER A 170 -21.21 -10.80 1.03
N GLU A 171 -20.52 -9.74 1.45
CA GLU A 171 -21.09 -8.40 1.42
C GLU A 171 -20.88 -7.76 0.03
N PRO A 172 -21.95 -7.31 -0.64
CA PRO A 172 -21.86 -6.72 -1.98
C PRO A 172 -21.14 -5.36 -2.01
N ALA A 173 -21.15 -4.66 -0.88
CA ALA A 173 -20.43 -3.41 -0.67
C ALA A 173 -20.13 -3.22 0.81
N ILE A 174 -18.90 -2.90 1.13
CA ILE A 174 -18.47 -2.58 2.48
C ILE A 174 -18.21 -1.09 2.54
N THR A 175 -18.89 -0.40 3.45
CA THR A 175 -18.63 1.01 3.72
C THR A 175 -17.36 1.10 4.56
N VAL A 176 -16.32 1.73 4.02
CA VAL A 176 -15.00 1.84 4.69
C VAL A 176 -15.11 2.48 6.08
N SER A 177 -15.99 3.51 6.22
CA SER A 177 -16.27 4.14 7.52
C SER A 177 -16.78 3.16 8.56
N ASP A 178 -17.72 2.28 8.20
CA ASP A 178 -18.28 1.27 9.11
C ASP A 178 -17.22 0.27 9.52
N PHE A 179 -16.37 -0.13 8.57
CA PHE A 179 -15.25 -1.04 8.83
C PHE A 179 -14.23 -0.44 9.81
N VAL A 180 -13.89 0.84 9.65
CA VAL A 180 -12.99 1.56 10.56
C VAL A 180 -13.63 1.73 11.95
N GLN A 181 -14.92 2.06 12.02
CA GLN A 181 -15.64 2.15 13.29
C GLN A 181 -15.65 0.80 14.03
N TRP A 182 -15.87 -0.29 13.29
CA TRP A 182 -15.94 -1.66 13.84
C TRP A 182 -14.61 -2.08 14.49
N GLY A 183 -13.48 -1.70 13.86
CA GLY A 183 -12.13 -1.99 14.36
C GLY A 183 -11.64 -1.01 15.43
N SER A 184 -12.40 0.03 15.77
CA SER A 184 -11.96 1.11 16.65
C SER A 184 -12.56 0.99 18.04
N ALA A 185 -11.73 1.03 19.09
CA ALA A 185 -12.18 1.01 20.49
C ALA A 185 -12.92 2.30 20.91
N ARG A 186 -12.83 3.35 20.13
CA ARG A 186 -13.52 4.65 20.34
C ARG A 186 -14.20 5.08 19.05
N PRO A 187 -15.32 5.82 19.14
CA PRO A 187 -15.92 6.41 17.96
C PRO A 187 -14.90 7.27 17.19
N VAL A 188 -14.84 7.05 15.88
CA VAL A 188 -14.06 7.90 14.97
C VAL A 188 -15.00 8.98 14.46
N SER A 189 -14.59 10.24 14.53
CA SER A 189 -15.40 11.35 14.03
C SER A 189 -15.59 11.24 12.51
N ASP A 190 -16.78 11.56 12.04
CA ASP A 190 -17.04 11.84 10.63
C ASP A 190 -16.21 13.07 10.24
N ALA A 191 -15.11 12.88 9.54
CA ALA A 191 -14.22 13.94 9.06
C ALA A 191 -14.39 14.17 7.58
#